data_76f7a646e1bdfbd2e60b10d4b76d2e2d
#
_entry.id   76f7a646e1bdfbd2e60b10d4b76d2e2d
#
_cell.length_a   1.000
_cell.length_b   1.000
_cell.length_c   1.000
_cell.angle_alpha   90.00
_cell.angle_beta   90.00
_cell.angle_gamma   90.00
#
_symmetry.space_group_name_H-M   'P 1'
#
loop_
_entity.id
_entity.type
_entity.pdbx_description
1 polymer ?
#
loop_
_entity_poly.entity_id
_entity_poly.type
_entity_poly.pdbx_seq_one_letter_code
_entity_poly.pdbx_strand_id
1 'polypeptide(L)'
;MTTTPDTPTPRALRELTPLEARILGVLVEKQHTVPDTYPLSLNALTAGCNQKTARSPVMNVSEDEVTTALDGLKHLSLVMEGSSSRVPRFEHNANRVLGIPSQAIALLTILLLRGPQTAAELRLNSARLHGFADISSVEAFLDELAARAQPLVVRLPRAPGARENRWMHLMCGEVNMADFAGADAGGADSVPPSEFEALKAEQKRLADEVARLNALVLRMAGELGIDVDAQGDAS
;
A
#
# COMPACT_ATOMS: atom_id res chain seq x y z
N MET A 1 -18.88 45.46 -13.22
CA MET A 1 -17.51 44.88 -13.20
C MET A 1 -17.53 43.75 -12.18
N THR A 2 -17.80 42.54 -12.64
CA THR A 2 -17.85 41.33 -11.80
C THR A 2 -16.48 40.68 -11.84
N THR A 3 -15.72 40.84 -10.76
CA THR A 3 -14.45 40.14 -10.53
C THR A 3 -14.77 38.69 -10.24
N THR A 4 -14.48 37.83 -11.21
CA THR A 4 -14.45 36.37 -11.02
C THR A 4 -13.38 36.05 -9.97
N PRO A 5 -13.66 35.27 -8.92
CA PRO A 5 -12.62 34.85 -7.97
C PRO A 5 -11.60 33.98 -8.71
N ASP A 6 -10.38 34.41 -8.68
CA ASP A 6 -9.20 33.67 -9.16
C ASP A 6 -9.09 32.39 -8.36
N THR A 7 -9.55 31.29 -8.94
CA THR A 7 -9.37 29.96 -8.34
C THR A 7 -7.89 29.64 -8.44
N PRO A 8 -7.16 29.47 -7.34
CA PRO A 8 -5.73 29.21 -7.40
C PRO A 8 -5.51 27.92 -8.19
N THR A 9 -4.83 28.03 -9.31
CA THR A 9 -4.37 26.90 -10.11
C THR A 9 -3.60 25.95 -9.21
N PRO A 10 -3.94 24.66 -9.12
CA PRO A 10 -3.19 23.71 -8.30
C PRO A 10 -1.73 23.77 -8.70
N ARG A 11 -0.86 24.11 -7.77
CA ARG A 11 0.59 24.16 -7.99
C ARG A 11 1.02 22.76 -8.43
N ALA A 12 1.56 22.64 -9.63
CA ALA A 12 2.04 21.35 -10.14
C ALA A 12 3.03 20.74 -9.13
N LEU A 13 2.74 19.54 -8.68
CA LEU A 13 3.60 18.81 -7.76
C LEU A 13 4.87 18.40 -8.52
N ARG A 14 6.06 18.65 -7.96
CA ARG A 14 7.29 18.09 -8.52
C ARG A 14 7.29 16.58 -8.39
N GLU A 15 8.09 15.95 -9.19
CA GLU A 15 8.38 14.52 -9.07
C GLU A 15 8.97 14.21 -7.69
N LEU A 16 8.53 13.08 -7.11
CA LEU A 16 9.04 12.54 -5.87
C LEU A 16 10.25 11.66 -6.15
N THR A 17 11.20 11.64 -5.23
CA THR A 17 12.21 10.59 -5.24
C THR A 17 11.57 9.24 -4.89
N PRO A 18 12.19 8.10 -5.25
CA PRO A 18 11.67 6.77 -4.88
C PRO A 18 11.50 6.59 -3.37
N LEU A 19 12.36 7.22 -2.55
CA LEU A 19 12.25 7.17 -1.10
C LEU A 19 11.10 8.04 -0.59
N GLU A 20 10.89 9.23 -1.12
CA GLU A 20 9.73 10.06 -0.82
C GLU A 20 8.41 9.35 -1.13
N ALA A 21 8.33 8.71 -2.29
CA ALA A 21 7.17 7.90 -2.68
C ALA A 21 6.93 6.73 -1.72
N ARG A 22 8.01 6.03 -1.32
CA ARG A 22 7.96 4.96 -0.31
C ARG A 22 7.46 5.46 1.05
N ILE A 23 7.99 6.57 1.55
CA ILE A 23 7.57 7.19 2.81
C ILE A 23 6.09 7.53 2.79
N LEU A 24 5.63 8.19 1.72
CA LEU A 24 4.23 8.55 1.55
C LEU A 24 3.33 7.31 1.58
N GLY A 25 3.70 6.27 0.82
CA GLY A 25 2.98 5.00 0.80
C GLY A 25 2.92 4.32 2.17
N VAL A 26 4.05 4.30 2.92
CA VAL A 26 4.09 3.73 4.28
C VAL A 26 3.19 4.49 5.23
N LEU A 27 3.20 5.83 5.21
CA LEU A 27 2.35 6.64 6.08
C LEU A 27 0.87 6.36 5.83
N VAL A 28 0.43 6.31 4.58
CA VAL A 28 -0.96 5.97 4.24
C VAL A 28 -1.30 4.55 4.67
N GLU A 29 -0.45 3.58 4.37
CA GLU A 29 -0.67 2.18 4.77
C GLU A 29 -0.83 2.05 6.29
N LYS A 30 0.09 2.65 7.06
CA LYS A 30 0.10 2.51 8.52
C LYS A 30 -1.04 3.24 9.22
N GLN A 31 -1.56 4.32 8.65
CA GLN A 31 -2.78 4.95 9.14
C GLN A 31 -3.96 3.98 9.20
N HIS A 32 -4.08 3.08 8.23
CA HIS A 32 -5.18 2.11 8.15
C HIS A 32 -4.89 0.79 8.87
N THR A 33 -3.61 0.36 8.88
CA THR A 33 -3.26 -0.98 9.37
C THR A 33 -2.83 -1.03 10.82
N VAL A 34 -2.33 0.09 11.36
CA VAL A 34 -1.88 0.22 12.77
C VAL A 34 -2.24 1.60 13.35
N PRO A 35 -3.54 1.96 13.40
CA PRO A 35 -4.00 3.29 13.80
C PRO A 35 -3.54 3.68 15.21
N ASP A 36 -3.40 2.73 16.13
CA ASP A 36 -3.00 2.99 17.52
C ASP A 36 -1.58 3.55 17.64
N THR A 37 -0.71 3.30 16.65
CA THR A 37 0.67 3.80 16.63
C THR A 37 0.87 4.99 15.69
N TYR A 38 -0.18 5.35 14.96
CA TYR A 38 -0.18 6.49 14.04
C TYR A 38 -0.55 7.80 14.75
N PRO A 39 0.10 8.93 14.50
CA PRO A 39 1.21 9.21 13.56
C PRO A 39 2.52 8.52 13.94
N LEU A 40 3.37 8.19 12.92
CA LEU A 40 4.57 7.38 13.11
C LEU A 40 5.77 8.18 13.63
N SER A 41 6.57 7.57 14.51
CA SER A 41 7.93 8.09 14.81
C SER A 41 8.88 7.82 13.63
N LEU A 42 10.04 8.51 13.61
CA LEU A 42 11.07 8.30 12.58
C LEU A 42 11.51 6.83 12.51
N ASN A 43 11.80 6.21 13.64
CA ASN A 43 12.20 4.80 13.69
C ASN A 43 11.12 3.87 13.11
N ALA A 44 9.85 4.05 13.50
CA ALA A 44 8.74 3.23 12.98
C ALA A 44 8.55 3.42 11.46
N LEU A 45 8.73 4.65 10.97
CA LEU A 45 8.64 4.98 9.56
C LEU A 45 9.79 4.33 8.77
N THR A 46 11.04 4.44 9.27
CA THR A 46 12.22 3.79 8.68
C THR A 46 12.05 2.27 8.62
N ALA A 47 11.59 1.65 9.69
CA ALA A 47 11.27 0.22 9.71
C ALA A 47 10.18 -0.14 8.67
N GLY A 48 9.15 0.70 8.50
CA GLY A 48 8.12 0.55 7.50
C GLY A 48 8.63 0.65 6.06
N CYS A 49 9.60 1.54 5.80
CA CYS A 49 10.26 1.67 4.50
C CYS A 49 11.12 0.44 4.16
N ASN A 50 11.81 -0.11 5.13
CA ASN A 50 12.72 -1.26 5.02
C ASN A 50 12.03 -2.63 5.13
N GLN A 51 10.70 -2.65 5.23
CA GLN A 51 9.94 -3.89 5.29
C GLN A 51 10.24 -4.76 4.06
N LYS A 52 10.49 -6.07 4.28
CA LYS A 52 10.89 -6.99 3.20
C LYS A 52 9.70 -7.54 2.40
N THR A 53 8.51 -7.51 2.97
CA THR A 53 7.28 -8.02 2.34
C THR A 53 6.38 -6.87 1.91
N ALA A 54 5.62 -7.06 0.83
CA ALA A 54 4.72 -6.06 0.27
C ALA A 54 5.43 -4.73 -0.11
N ARG A 55 6.68 -4.81 -0.55
CA ARG A 55 7.53 -3.70 -1.01
C ARG A 55 8.28 -4.09 -2.27
N SER A 56 8.22 -3.25 -3.29
CA SER A 56 9.01 -3.37 -4.52
C SER A 56 9.50 -1.98 -4.93
N PRO A 57 10.82 -1.78 -5.08
CA PRO A 57 11.90 -2.67 -4.65
C PRO A 57 12.01 -2.73 -3.12
N VAL A 58 12.66 -3.76 -2.58
CA VAL A 58 13.05 -3.78 -1.17
C VAL A 58 14.14 -2.73 -0.95
N MET A 59 13.99 -1.92 0.09
CA MET A 59 14.94 -0.85 0.44
C MET A 59 15.65 -1.19 1.76
N ASN A 60 16.82 -0.57 1.96
CA ASN A 60 17.55 -0.60 3.22
C ASN A 60 18.09 0.81 3.48
N VAL A 61 17.21 1.70 3.93
CA VAL A 61 17.52 3.11 4.15
C VAL A 61 17.76 3.40 5.62
N SER A 62 18.62 4.39 5.87
CA SER A 62 18.93 4.91 7.21
C SER A 62 17.88 5.93 7.68
N GLU A 63 17.87 6.25 8.97
CA GLU A 63 17.03 7.32 9.52
C GLU A 63 17.41 8.70 8.96
N ASP A 64 18.68 8.94 8.65
CA ASP A 64 19.15 10.21 8.07
C ASP A 64 18.61 10.41 6.65
N GLU A 65 18.61 9.35 5.83
CA GLU A 65 18.00 9.38 4.49
C GLU A 65 16.51 9.63 4.56
N VAL A 66 15.80 8.95 5.48
CA VAL A 66 14.38 9.16 5.72
C VAL A 66 14.09 10.59 6.19
N THR A 67 14.91 11.15 7.06
CA THR A 67 14.79 12.54 7.53
C THR A 67 14.93 13.54 6.39
N THR A 68 15.94 13.35 5.53
CA THR A 68 16.13 14.19 4.34
C THR A 68 14.93 14.14 3.39
N ALA A 69 14.41 12.94 3.14
CA ALA A 69 13.23 12.77 2.29
C ALA A 69 11.95 13.34 2.93
N LEU A 70 11.80 13.25 4.25
CA LEU A 70 10.70 13.88 4.99
C LEU A 70 10.72 15.41 4.84
N ASP A 71 11.88 16.04 4.84
CA ASP A 71 11.98 17.48 4.62
C ASP A 71 11.47 17.86 3.23
N GLY A 72 11.82 17.08 2.21
CA GLY A 72 11.26 17.24 0.86
C GLY A 72 9.73 17.13 0.84
N LEU A 73 9.18 16.12 1.49
CA LEU A 73 7.72 15.91 1.56
C LEU A 73 6.99 16.98 2.38
N LYS A 74 7.60 17.50 3.44
CA LYS A 74 7.07 18.65 4.21
C LYS A 74 7.01 19.92 3.37
N HIS A 75 8.02 20.19 2.55
CA HIS A 75 8.01 21.32 1.62
C HIS A 75 6.88 21.22 0.56
N LEU A 76 6.49 20.01 0.21
CA LEU A 76 5.34 19.73 -0.67
C LEU A 76 4.00 19.68 0.09
N SER A 77 4.01 19.84 1.41
CA SER A 77 2.86 19.68 2.29
C SER A 77 2.20 18.30 2.24
N LEU A 78 2.89 17.31 1.68
CA LEU A 78 2.43 15.90 1.60
C LEU A 78 2.54 15.18 2.94
N VAL A 79 3.45 15.64 3.81
CA VAL A 79 3.65 15.14 5.17
C VAL A 79 3.60 16.30 6.14
N MET A 80 2.99 16.07 7.29
CA MET A 80 2.95 16.98 8.42
C MET A 80 3.68 16.35 9.60
N GLU A 81 4.36 17.21 10.37
CA GLU A 81 5.03 16.83 11.60
C GLU A 81 4.25 17.34 12.80
N GLY A 82 3.80 16.43 13.64
CA GLY A 82 3.10 16.76 14.89
C GLY A 82 4.08 17.02 16.02
N SER A 83 3.90 18.17 16.70
CA SER A 83 4.75 18.61 17.83
C SER A 83 4.17 18.29 19.21
N SER A 84 3.10 17.49 19.29
CA SER A 84 2.38 17.22 20.56
C SER A 84 3.09 16.23 21.49
N SER A 85 4.22 15.65 21.09
CA SER A 85 4.98 14.68 21.86
C SER A 85 6.47 15.04 21.94
N ARG A 86 7.20 14.45 22.91
CA ARG A 86 8.67 14.59 23.04
C ARG A 86 9.44 14.09 21.81
N VAL A 87 8.83 13.18 21.03
CA VAL A 87 9.40 12.60 19.82
C VAL A 87 8.57 13.06 18.63
N PRO A 88 9.19 13.62 17.58
CA PRO A 88 8.50 14.00 16.35
C PRO A 88 7.72 12.82 15.78
N ARG A 89 6.48 13.11 15.33
CA ARG A 89 5.63 12.13 14.68
C ARG A 89 5.14 12.68 13.36
N PHE A 90 5.03 11.79 12.38
CA PHE A 90 4.75 12.14 10.99
C PHE A 90 3.43 11.53 10.54
N GLU A 91 2.64 12.36 9.85
CA GLU A 91 1.38 11.95 9.23
C GLU A 91 1.31 12.44 7.79
N HIS A 92 0.59 11.73 6.93
CA HIS A 92 0.40 12.16 5.55
C HIS A 92 -0.77 13.14 5.40
N ASN A 93 -0.67 13.99 4.38
CA ASN A 93 -1.72 14.91 3.95
C ASN A 93 -2.06 14.72 2.46
N ALA A 94 -1.84 13.52 1.94
CA ALA A 94 -1.89 13.22 0.52
C ALA A 94 -3.27 13.48 -0.11
N ASN A 95 -4.36 13.10 0.58
CA ASN A 95 -5.72 13.34 0.08
C ASN A 95 -5.97 14.80 -0.26
N ARG A 96 -5.57 15.70 0.66
CA ARG A 96 -5.78 17.14 0.51
C ARG A 96 -4.89 17.73 -0.57
N VAL A 97 -3.60 17.38 -0.57
CA VAL A 97 -2.63 17.94 -1.52
C VAL A 97 -2.90 17.45 -2.94
N LEU A 98 -3.20 16.17 -3.12
CA LEU A 98 -3.49 15.59 -4.43
C LEU A 98 -4.94 15.86 -4.88
N GLY A 99 -5.83 16.25 -3.96
CA GLY A 99 -7.24 16.48 -4.27
C GLY A 99 -7.94 15.23 -4.79
N ILE A 100 -7.66 14.06 -4.16
CA ILE A 100 -8.25 12.77 -4.53
C ILE A 100 -8.90 12.07 -3.33
N PRO A 101 -9.96 11.28 -3.56
CA PRO A 101 -10.67 10.59 -2.50
C PRO A 101 -9.85 9.44 -1.89
N SER A 102 -10.25 8.97 -0.72
CA SER A 102 -9.54 7.90 0.03
C SER A 102 -9.42 6.59 -0.77
N GLN A 103 -10.41 6.27 -1.60
CA GLN A 103 -10.39 5.11 -2.50
C GLN A 103 -9.21 5.20 -3.48
N ALA A 104 -9.06 6.35 -4.12
CA ALA A 104 -7.97 6.60 -5.07
C ALA A 104 -6.61 6.63 -4.38
N ILE A 105 -6.51 7.20 -3.15
CA ILE A 105 -5.29 7.14 -2.32
C ILE A 105 -4.92 5.70 -2.00
N ALA A 106 -5.88 4.83 -1.68
CA ALA A 106 -5.60 3.42 -1.39
C ALA A 106 -4.93 2.73 -2.59
N LEU A 107 -5.45 2.92 -3.80
CA LEU A 107 -4.86 2.36 -5.03
C LEU A 107 -3.47 2.93 -5.32
N LEU A 108 -3.34 4.25 -5.24
CA LEU A 108 -2.05 4.92 -5.43
C LEU A 108 -1.01 4.40 -4.43
N THR A 109 -1.38 4.23 -3.17
CA THR A 109 -0.52 3.68 -2.11
C THR A 109 0.02 2.31 -2.46
N ILE A 110 -0.83 1.41 -2.96
CA ILE A 110 -0.39 0.06 -3.37
C ILE A 110 0.61 0.15 -4.52
N LEU A 111 0.37 1.01 -5.51
CA LEU A 111 1.32 1.24 -6.60
C LEU A 111 2.66 1.82 -6.10
N LEU A 112 2.63 2.78 -5.16
CA LEU A 112 3.84 3.35 -4.54
C LEU A 112 4.67 2.32 -3.76
N LEU A 113 4.00 1.35 -3.12
CA LEU A 113 4.66 0.36 -2.28
C LEU A 113 5.13 -0.87 -3.04
N ARG A 114 4.35 -1.33 -4.04
CA ARG A 114 4.55 -2.63 -4.71
C ARG A 114 4.91 -2.50 -6.19
N GLY A 115 4.88 -1.29 -6.77
CA GLY A 115 5.13 -1.10 -8.19
C GLY A 115 3.94 -1.49 -9.09
N PRO A 116 4.19 -1.85 -10.36
CA PRO A 116 3.14 -2.08 -11.34
C PRO A 116 2.26 -3.29 -11.01
N GLN A 117 0.92 -3.10 -11.06
CA GLN A 117 -0.07 -4.15 -10.77
C GLN A 117 -1.27 -4.09 -11.73
N THR A 118 -1.93 -5.22 -11.92
CA THR A 118 -3.23 -5.31 -12.59
C THR A 118 -4.34 -4.76 -11.68
N ALA A 119 -5.50 -4.44 -12.25
CA ALA A 119 -6.66 -4.00 -11.46
C ALA A 119 -7.13 -5.08 -10.46
N ALA A 120 -7.02 -6.36 -10.84
CA ALA A 120 -7.33 -7.47 -9.95
C ALA A 120 -6.37 -7.56 -8.76
N GLU A 121 -5.06 -7.44 -9.00
CA GLU A 121 -4.03 -7.39 -7.94
C GLU A 121 -4.23 -6.19 -7.02
N LEU A 122 -4.52 -5.01 -7.58
CA LEU A 122 -4.79 -3.79 -6.82
C LEU A 122 -6.01 -3.97 -5.90
N ARG A 123 -7.09 -4.57 -6.40
CA ARG A 123 -8.28 -4.86 -5.58
C ARG A 123 -7.95 -5.73 -4.38
N LEU A 124 -7.17 -6.79 -4.57
CA LEU A 124 -6.76 -7.69 -3.49
C LEU A 124 -5.83 -7.03 -2.49
N ASN A 125 -4.80 -6.33 -3.00
CA ASN A 125 -3.76 -5.76 -2.17
C ASN A 125 -4.22 -4.50 -1.41
N SER A 126 -5.24 -3.79 -1.90
CA SER A 126 -5.81 -2.61 -1.23
C SER A 126 -6.86 -2.95 -0.17
N ALA A 127 -7.28 -4.19 -0.02
CA ALA A 127 -8.42 -4.59 0.83
C ALA A 127 -8.31 -4.12 2.29
N ARG A 128 -7.10 -3.97 2.84
CA ARG A 128 -6.87 -3.45 4.20
C ARG A 128 -6.91 -1.92 4.28
N LEU A 129 -6.81 -1.20 3.17
CA LEU A 129 -6.89 0.25 3.08
C LEU A 129 -8.30 0.69 2.67
N HIS A 130 -8.85 0.01 1.66
CA HIS A 130 -10.22 0.19 1.18
C HIS A 130 -10.70 -1.07 0.45
N GLY A 131 -11.89 -1.54 0.78
CA GLY A 131 -12.52 -2.69 0.14
C GLY A 131 -13.32 -2.27 -1.09
N PHE A 132 -12.83 -2.59 -2.29
CA PHE A 132 -13.55 -2.36 -3.54
C PHE A 132 -14.51 -3.51 -3.82
N ALA A 133 -15.73 -3.18 -4.27
CA ALA A 133 -16.77 -4.17 -4.57
C ALA A 133 -16.33 -5.13 -5.69
N ASP A 134 -15.82 -4.56 -6.78
CA ASP A 134 -15.42 -5.30 -7.97
C ASP A 134 -14.19 -4.67 -8.66
N ILE A 135 -13.70 -5.31 -9.73
CA ILE A 135 -12.55 -4.83 -10.52
C ILE A 135 -12.93 -3.58 -11.29
N SER A 136 -14.18 -3.46 -11.76
CA SER A 136 -14.63 -2.30 -12.53
C SER A 136 -14.59 -1.02 -11.71
N SER A 137 -14.89 -1.09 -10.42
CA SER A 137 -14.74 0.05 -9.49
C SER A 137 -13.27 0.50 -9.40
N VAL A 138 -12.32 -0.46 -9.33
CA VAL A 138 -10.89 -0.14 -9.32
C VAL A 138 -10.47 0.54 -10.62
N GLU A 139 -10.89 -0.01 -11.76
CA GLU A 139 -10.57 0.55 -13.07
C GLU A 139 -11.13 1.97 -13.25
N ALA A 140 -12.35 2.24 -12.78
CA ALA A 140 -12.93 3.58 -12.82
C ALA A 140 -12.09 4.62 -12.07
N PHE A 141 -11.64 4.32 -10.86
CA PHE A 141 -10.75 5.21 -10.10
C PHE A 141 -9.38 5.38 -10.78
N LEU A 142 -8.82 4.32 -11.37
CA LEU A 142 -7.55 4.39 -12.09
C LEU A 142 -7.67 5.24 -13.37
N ASP A 143 -8.76 5.09 -14.10
CA ASP A 143 -9.04 5.91 -15.29
C ASP A 143 -9.23 7.39 -14.91
N GLU A 144 -9.93 7.70 -13.81
CA GLU A 144 -10.03 9.06 -13.27
C GLU A 144 -8.65 9.64 -12.90
N LEU A 145 -7.79 8.85 -12.24
CA LEU A 145 -6.43 9.27 -11.88
C LEU A 145 -5.54 9.51 -13.11
N ALA A 146 -5.74 8.73 -14.18
CA ALA A 146 -5.01 8.87 -15.44
C ALA A 146 -5.51 10.04 -16.30
N ALA A 147 -6.81 10.39 -16.22
CA ALA A 147 -7.43 11.46 -16.98
C ALA A 147 -7.22 12.87 -16.41
N ARG A 148 -6.54 13.01 -15.25
CA ARG A 148 -6.28 14.31 -14.61
C ARG A 148 -5.37 15.18 -15.46
N ALA A 149 -5.46 16.50 -15.31
CA ALA A 149 -4.54 17.47 -15.94
C ALA A 149 -3.05 17.17 -15.61
N GLN A 150 -2.79 16.66 -14.40
CA GLN A 150 -1.53 16.04 -14.01
C GLN A 150 -1.84 14.58 -13.64
N PRO A 151 -1.61 13.64 -14.57
CA PRO A 151 -1.90 12.24 -14.33
C PRO A 151 -1.08 11.68 -13.18
N LEU A 152 -1.70 10.89 -12.31
CA LEU A 152 -1.04 10.26 -11.16
C LEU A 152 -0.70 8.80 -11.41
N VAL A 153 -1.35 8.19 -12.39
CA VAL A 153 -1.13 6.81 -12.82
C VAL A 153 -1.16 6.70 -14.33
N VAL A 154 -0.59 5.63 -14.85
CA VAL A 154 -0.60 5.29 -16.28
C VAL A 154 -0.88 3.81 -16.46
N ARG A 155 -1.63 3.48 -17.50
CA ARG A 155 -1.84 2.10 -17.95
C ARG A 155 -0.66 1.68 -18.81
N LEU A 156 0.09 0.67 -18.38
CA LEU A 156 1.23 0.13 -19.11
C LEU A 156 0.76 -0.74 -20.30
N PRO A 157 1.58 -0.84 -21.36
CA PRO A 157 1.35 -1.82 -22.41
C PRO A 157 1.25 -3.22 -21.83
N ARG A 158 0.42 -4.05 -22.45
CA ARG A 158 0.29 -5.45 -22.04
C ARG A 158 1.56 -6.20 -22.42
N ALA A 159 2.20 -6.83 -21.42
CA ALA A 159 3.37 -7.67 -21.66
C ALA A 159 3.00 -8.88 -22.55
N PRO A 160 3.94 -9.39 -23.37
CA PRO A 160 3.74 -10.60 -24.16
C PRO A 160 3.26 -11.76 -23.26
N GLY A 161 2.15 -12.42 -23.64
CA GLY A 161 1.55 -13.51 -22.86
C GLY A 161 0.69 -13.09 -21.66
N ALA A 162 0.70 -11.83 -21.24
CA ALA A 162 -0.17 -11.37 -20.17
C ALA A 162 -1.63 -11.20 -20.66
N ARG A 163 -2.59 -11.48 -19.77
CA ARG A 163 -4.03 -11.33 -20.06
C ARG A 163 -4.54 -9.91 -19.82
N GLU A 164 -3.92 -9.20 -18.87
CA GLU A 164 -4.36 -7.89 -18.39
C GLU A 164 -3.24 -6.86 -18.49
N ASN A 165 -3.63 -5.58 -18.59
CA ASN A 165 -2.71 -4.45 -18.47
C ASN A 165 -2.37 -4.23 -16.99
N ARG A 166 -1.15 -3.74 -16.74
CA ARG A 166 -0.75 -3.24 -15.43
C ARG A 166 -0.86 -1.73 -15.37
N TRP A 167 -1.01 -1.22 -14.17
CA TRP A 167 -1.01 0.19 -13.85
C TRP A 167 0.25 0.55 -13.07
N MET A 168 0.78 1.74 -13.31
CA MET A 168 1.93 2.28 -12.58
C MET A 168 1.65 3.71 -12.15
N HIS A 169 2.19 4.13 -11.01
CA HIS A 169 2.13 5.53 -10.59
C HIS A 169 3.11 6.40 -11.37
N LEU A 170 2.78 7.70 -11.51
CA LEU A 170 3.62 8.72 -12.13
C LEU A 170 4.21 9.70 -11.12
N MET A 171 4.13 9.40 -9.82
CA MET A 171 4.61 10.29 -8.77
C MET A 171 6.13 10.51 -8.79
N CYS A 172 6.89 9.58 -9.38
CA CYS A 172 8.35 9.67 -9.53
C CYS A 172 8.78 10.06 -10.96
N GLY A 173 7.88 10.68 -11.73
CA GLY A 173 8.13 11.07 -13.11
C GLY A 173 7.53 10.09 -14.12
N GLU A 174 7.84 10.35 -15.39
CA GLU A 174 7.37 9.55 -16.51
C GLU A 174 7.99 8.15 -16.49
N VAL A 175 7.18 7.18 -16.86
CA VAL A 175 7.60 5.78 -16.97
C VAL A 175 8.04 5.51 -18.40
N ASN A 176 9.26 5.02 -18.56
CA ASN A 176 9.72 4.58 -19.88
C ASN A 176 8.96 3.30 -20.28
N MET A 177 7.99 3.45 -21.17
CA MET A 177 7.13 2.35 -21.63
C MET A 177 7.92 1.20 -22.28
N ALA A 178 9.13 1.47 -22.80
CA ALA A 178 9.98 0.44 -23.39
C ALA A 178 10.49 -0.56 -22.36
N ASP A 179 10.70 -0.13 -21.12
CA ASP A 179 11.19 -1.00 -20.03
C ASP A 179 10.15 -2.06 -19.63
N PHE A 180 8.88 -1.82 -19.97
CA PHE A 180 7.76 -2.70 -19.64
C PHE A 180 7.21 -3.48 -20.85
N ALA A 181 7.58 -3.10 -22.08
CA ALA A 181 7.12 -3.77 -23.29
C ALA A 181 7.77 -5.16 -23.50
N GLY A 182 8.91 -5.42 -22.85
CA GLY A 182 9.65 -6.68 -22.92
C GLY A 182 9.81 -7.39 -21.58
N ALA A 183 9.35 -6.80 -20.49
CA ALA A 183 9.42 -7.45 -19.18
C ALA A 183 8.46 -8.64 -19.14
N ASP A 184 9.02 -9.83 -19.02
CA ASP A 184 8.28 -11.06 -18.70
C ASP A 184 7.30 -10.77 -17.57
N ALA A 185 6.15 -11.46 -17.60
CA ALA A 185 5.10 -11.41 -16.58
C ALA A 185 5.54 -11.87 -15.17
N GLY A 186 6.83 -12.01 -14.95
CA GLY A 186 7.51 -12.23 -13.68
C GLY A 186 7.77 -10.91 -12.96
N GLY A 187 6.74 -10.32 -12.35
CA GLY A 187 6.98 -9.35 -11.28
C GLY A 187 7.81 -10.02 -10.19
N ALA A 188 8.69 -9.25 -9.52
CA ALA A 188 9.59 -9.73 -8.46
C ALA A 188 8.88 -10.41 -7.25
N ASP A 189 7.57 -10.60 -7.34
CA ASP A 189 6.70 -11.32 -6.38
C ASP A 189 5.93 -12.48 -7.05
N SER A 190 6.22 -12.87 -8.28
CA SER A 190 5.67 -14.11 -8.82
C SER A 190 6.47 -15.27 -8.24
N VAL A 191 5.96 -15.83 -7.15
CA VAL A 191 6.40 -17.10 -6.61
C VAL A 191 6.33 -18.12 -7.76
N PRO A 192 7.43 -18.82 -8.10
CA PRO A 192 7.39 -19.88 -9.11
C PRO A 192 6.22 -20.82 -8.84
N PRO A 193 5.54 -21.37 -9.87
CA PRO A 193 4.42 -22.31 -9.65
C PRO A 193 4.74 -23.45 -8.69
N SER A 194 6.00 -23.92 -8.70
CA SER A 194 6.50 -24.94 -7.76
C SER A 194 6.57 -24.43 -6.32
N GLU A 195 6.93 -23.19 -6.10
CA GLU A 195 7.03 -22.58 -4.78
C GLU A 195 5.64 -22.19 -4.25
N PHE A 196 4.73 -21.77 -5.15
CA PHE A 196 3.32 -21.56 -4.82
C PHE A 196 2.62 -22.85 -4.37
N GLU A 197 2.83 -23.96 -5.08
CA GLU A 197 2.29 -25.27 -4.69
C GLU A 197 2.93 -25.77 -3.39
N ALA A 198 4.22 -25.54 -3.16
CA ALA A 198 4.88 -25.85 -1.90
C ALA A 198 4.30 -25.04 -0.73
N LEU A 199 4.06 -23.73 -0.94
CA LEU A 199 3.46 -22.84 0.07
C LEU A 199 2.02 -23.25 0.40
N LYS A 200 1.24 -23.65 -0.61
CA LYS A 200 -0.11 -24.14 -0.47
C LYS A 200 -0.17 -25.48 0.28
N ALA A 201 0.79 -26.37 0.00
CA ALA A 201 0.92 -27.62 0.72
C ALA A 201 1.28 -27.39 2.20
N GLU A 202 2.20 -26.45 2.49
CA GLU A 202 2.57 -26.06 3.84
C GLU A 202 1.41 -25.39 4.58
N GLN A 203 0.65 -24.49 3.92
CA GLN A 203 -0.56 -23.90 4.48
C GLN A 203 -1.59 -24.96 4.89
N LYS A 204 -1.81 -25.97 4.01
CA LYS A 204 -2.70 -27.08 4.32
C LYS A 204 -2.19 -27.90 5.51
N ARG A 205 -0.89 -28.20 5.56
CA ARG A 205 -0.27 -28.92 6.67
C ARG A 205 -0.46 -28.21 7.99
N LEU A 206 -0.24 -26.87 8.01
CA LEU A 206 -0.44 -26.04 9.22
C LEU A 206 -1.92 -25.99 9.61
N ALA A 207 -2.84 -25.90 8.66
CA ALA A 207 -4.28 -25.93 8.94
C ALA A 207 -4.71 -27.27 9.56
N ASP A 208 -4.21 -28.39 9.03
CA ASP A 208 -4.47 -29.73 9.57
C ASP A 208 -3.89 -29.89 10.99
N GLU A 209 -2.68 -29.34 11.25
CA GLU A 209 -2.06 -29.36 12.57
C GLU A 209 -2.82 -28.52 13.59
N VAL A 210 -3.29 -27.32 13.20
CA VAL A 210 -4.14 -26.47 14.05
C VAL A 210 -5.45 -27.18 14.38
N ALA A 211 -6.09 -27.84 13.40
CA ALA A 211 -7.31 -28.62 13.63
C ALA A 211 -7.07 -29.77 14.61
N ARG A 212 -5.94 -30.46 14.47
CA ARG A 212 -5.53 -31.56 15.38
C ARG A 212 -5.30 -31.06 16.81
N LEU A 213 -4.58 -29.93 16.95
CA LEU A 213 -4.32 -29.31 18.26
C LEU A 213 -5.63 -28.83 18.91
N ASN A 214 -6.51 -28.21 18.16
CA ASN A 214 -7.82 -27.79 18.67
C ASN A 214 -8.66 -29.00 19.14
N ALA A 215 -8.67 -30.08 18.39
CA ALA A 215 -9.37 -31.29 18.81
C ALA A 215 -8.77 -31.91 20.08
N LEU A 216 -7.44 -31.84 20.26
CA LEU A 216 -6.77 -32.28 21.48
C LEU A 216 -7.13 -31.41 22.67
N VAL A 217 -7.10 -30.08 22.50
CA VAL A 217 -7.48 -29.10 23.54
C VAL A 217 -8.92 -29.31 23.98
N LEU A 218 -9.86 -29.47 23.04
CA LEU A 218 -11.26 -29.73 23.36
C LEU A 218 -11.48 -31.02 24.15
N ARG A 219 -10.73 -32.08 23.77
CA ARG A 219 -10.78 -33.34 24.51
C ARG A 219 -10.23 -33.20 25.91
N MET A 220 -9.08 -32.54 26.08
CA MET A 220 -8.50 -32.27 27.40
C MET A 220 -9.40 -31.39 28.25
N ALA A 221 -10.04 -30.37 27.69
CA ALA A 221 -11.01 -29.54 28.36
C ALA A 221 -12.23 -30.38 28.85
N GLY A 222 -12.75 -31.25 28.01
CA GLY A 222 -13.84 -32.18 28.37
C GLY A 222 -13.44 -33.15 29.50
N GLU A 223 -12.23 -33.70 29.49
CA GLU A 223 -11.70 -34.57 30.56
C GLU A 223 -11.50 -33.83 31.88
N LEU A 224 -11.21 -32.55 31.85
CA LEU A 224 -11.05 -31.66 33.02
C LEU A 224 -12.36 -31.00 33.47
N GLY A 225 -13.48 -31.22 32.76
CA GLY A 225 -14.75 -30.59 33.04
C GLY A 225 -14.82 -29.10 32.81
N ILE A 226 -13.93 -28.58 31.92
CA ILE A 226 -13.87 -27.17 31.56
C ILE A 226 -14.78 -26.95 30.33
N ASP A 227 -15.77 -26.10 30.48
CA ASP A 227 -16.66 -25.69 29.38
C ASP A 227 -15.99 -24.61 28.56
N VAL A 228 -15.57 -24.92 27.32
CA VAL A 228 -14.81 -24.02 26.43
C VAL A 228 -15.73 -23.03 25.74
N ASP A 229 -17.03 -23.28 25.66
CA ASP A 229 -18.02 -22.41 24.99
C ASP A 229 -18.50 -21.25 25.92
N ALA A 230 -18.17 -21.28 27.20
CA ALA A 230 -18.62 -20.26 28.16
C ALA A 230 -17.83 -18.95 28.15
N GLN A 231 -16.76 -18.82 27.36
CA GLN A 231 -15.88 -17.60 27.29
C GLN A 231 -16.03 -16.75 26.01
N GLY A 232 -16.97 -17.06 25.11
CA GLY A 232 -17.22 -16.33 23.88
C GLY A 232 -18.14 -15.11 23.96
N ASP A 233 -18.75 -14.83 25.12
CA ASP A 233 -19.86 -13.84 25.22
C ASP A 233 -19.61 -12.71 26.23
N ALA A 234 -18.36 -12.33 26.44
CA ALA A 234 -18.00 -11.18 27.27
C ALA A 234 -16.90 -10.31 26.62
N SER A 235 -17.31 -9.50 25.62
CA SER A 235 -16.74 -8.14 25.34
C SER A 235 -17.46 -7.51 24.15
#